data_ff0e6e210acc959eca711ebf0a5e3770
#
_entry.id   ff0e6e210acc959eca711ebf0a5e3770
#
_cell.length_a   1.000
_cell.length_b   1.000
_cell.length_c   1.000
_cell.angle_alpha   90.00
_cell.angle_beta   90.00
_cell.angle_gamma   90.00
#
_symmetry.space_group_name_H-M   'P 1'
#
loop_
_entity.id
_entity.type
_entity.pdbx_description
1 polymer ?
#
loop_
_entity_poly.entity_id
_entity_poly.type
_entity_poly.pdbx_seq_one_letter_code
_entity_poly.pdbx_strand_id
1 'polypeptide(L)'
;MKNGGAFLFQRVNKLVIDLPEVEYGDANAASAVQELLGGKFGEMSTLNNYMYQSFNFRGKKKLKPFYDLVASITAEEFGHVELVANTINLLNKSSSFTAPPDLTPLQNGKDMRSTAAFIASAQTSLAVDSMGTPWTGANVFTSGNLVLDLLHNFFLECGARTHKMRVYEMTDHPTAREMIGYLLVRGGTHVLAYARAIEMATGVDVSKLVPIPNLDNRVFDYARKYEDMGYGNVLFTWNNVGDYKDIDRIWKGTNPLSGERLYVQEGSPKGYDIPNLDDMPEEFAPGIGPEEFKKIAKRLQENM
;
A
#
# COMPACT_ATOMS: atom_id res chain seq x y z
N MET A 1 7.90 29.68 24.01
CA MET A 1 7.04 28.49 23.88
C MET A 1 6.45 28.55 22.46
N LYS A 2 6.94 27.70 21.56
CA LYS A 2 6.33 27.57 20.23
C LYS A 2 5.04 26.77 20.43
N ASN A 3 3.90 27.42 20.22
CA ASN A 3 2.62 26.73 20.06
C ASN A 3 2.72 25.87 18.80
N GLY A 4 3.17 24.64 18.94
CA GLY A 4 2.97 23.62 17.94
C GLY A 4 1.48 23.32 17.91
N GLY A 5 0.76 23.96 17.00
CA GLY A 5 -0.64 23.64 16.75
C GLY A 5 -0.73 22.15 16.45
N ALA A 6 -1.55 21.41 17.20
CA ALA A 6 -1.85 20.03 16.87
C ALA A 6 -2.56 20.03 15.51
N PHE A 7 -1.97 19.37 14.53
CA PHE A 7 -2.60 19.19 13.22
C PHE A 7 -3.76 18.21 13.39
N LEU A 8 -4.94 18.59 12.94
CA LEU A 8 -6.10 17.70 12.95
C LEU A 8 -5.96 16.60 11.88
N PHE A 9 -5.42 16.96 10.73
CA PHE A 9 -5.16 16.05 9.62
C PHE A 9 -3.98 16.57 8.80
N GLN A 10 -3.07 15.67 8.42
CA GLN A 10 -1.97 16.00 7.52
C GLN A 10 -1.83 14.86 6.50
N ARG A 11 -2.10 15.17 5.24
CA ARG A 11 -1.73 14.31 4.12
C ARG A 11 -0.51 14.90 3.43
N VAL A 12 0.54 14.12 3.32
CA VAL A 12 1.73 14.47 2.54
C VAL A 12 1.64 13.75 1.21
N ASN A 13 1.73 14.50 0.12
CA ASN A 13 1.67 13.98 -1.25
C ASN A 13 3.04 13.39 -1.64
N LYS A 14 3.41 12.27 -1.01
CA LYS A 14 4.70 11.57 -1.20
C LYS A 14 4.49 10.07 -1.13
N LEU A 15 5.23 9.34 -1.96
CA LEU A 15 5.31 7.89 -1.87
C LEU A 15 6.33 7.46 -0.80
N VAL A 16 6.12 6.28 -0.24
CA VAL A 16 7.01 5.70 0.78
C VAL A 16 8.32 5.15 0.21
N ILE A 17 8.36 4.91 -1.09
CA ILE A 17 9.57 4.53 -1.85
C ILE A 17 9.62 5.28 -3.17
N ASP A 18 10.81 5.34 -3.76
CA ASP A 18 11.02 5.81 -5.12
C ASP A 18 10.65 4.69 -6.11
N LEU A 19 9.70 4.96 -7.00
CA LEU A 19 9.33 4.01 -8.03
C LEU A 19 10.22 4.20 -9.26
N PRO A 20 10.76 3.12 -9.84
CA PRO A 20 11.50 3.21 -11.10
C PRO A 20 10.64 3.85 -12.20
N GLU A 21 11.27 4.68 -13.04
CA GLU A 21 10.62 5.23 -14.21
C GLU A 21 10.14 4.11 -15.14
N VAL A 22 8.97 4.32 -15.73
CA VAL A 22 8.37 3.39 -16.70
C VAL A 22 8.52 3.98 -18.08
N GLU A 23 9.39 3.41 -18.88
CA GLU A 23 9.55 3.76 -20.28
C GLU A 23 8.44 3.12 -21.13
N TYR A 24 8.16 1.84 -20.87
CA TYR A 24 7.11 1.06 -21.52
C TYR A 24 6.21 0.42 -20.47
N GLY A 25 4.94 0.72 -20.53
CA GLY A 25 3.95 0.14 -19.64
C GLY A 25 3.69 -1.35 -19.94
N ASP A 26 3.20 -2.04 -18.91
CA ASP A 26 2.72 -3.42 -18.98
C ASP A 26 1.32 -3.51 -18.37
N ALA A 27 0.31 -3.46 -19.22
CA ALA A 27 -1.09 -3.54 -18.81
C ALA A 27 -1.45 -4.88 -18.17
N ASN A 28 -0.73 -5.97 -18.47
CA ASN A 28 -0.93 -7.25 -17.82
C ASN A 28 -0.35 -7.29 -16.42
N ALA A 29 0.82 -6.67 -16.21
CA ALA A 29 1.37 -6.43 -14.89
C ALA A 29 0.44 -5.53 -14.07
N ALA A 30 -0.07 -4.44 -14.65
CA ALA A 30 -1.06 -3.56 -14.02
C ALA A 30 -2.30 -4.34 -13.55
N SER A 31 -2.83 -5.21 -14.40
CA SER A 31 -3.98 -6.06 -14.06
C SER A 31 -3.69 -7.03 -12.92
N ALA A 32 -2.50 -7.62 -12.86
CA ALA A 32 -2.10 -8.49 -11.76
C ALA A 32 -1.93 -7.70 -10.46
N VAL A 33 -1.29 -6.52 -10.53
CA VAL A 33 -1.07 -5.62 -9.38
C VAL A 33 -2.40 -5.09 -8.83
N GLN A 34 -3.44 -4.97 -9.67
CA GLN A 34 -4.78 -4.56 -9.24
C GLN A 34 -5.35 -5.46 -8.12
N GLU A 35 -4.96 -6.76 -8.08
CA GLU A 35 -5.30 -7.66 -6.96
C GLU A 35 -4.78 -7.15 -5.62
N LEU A 36 -3.60 -6.54 -5.61
CA LEU A 36 -3.00 -5.99 -4.39
C LEU A 36 -3.67 -4.69 -3.93
N LEU A 37 -4.44 -4.03 -4.79
CA LEU A 37 -5.23 -2.85 -4.40
C LEU A 37 -6.59 -3.26 -3.86
N GLY A 38 -7.45 -3.80 -4.70
CA GLY A 38 -8.87 -4.04 -4.40
C GLY A 38 -9.25 -5.50 -4.19
N GLY A 39 -8.30 -6.45 -4.23
CA GLY A 39 -8.55 -7.84 -3.89
C GLY A 39 -8.92 -8.04 -2.43
N LYS A 40 -9.43 -9.23 -2.11
CA LYS A 40 -9.87 -9.57 -0.75
C LYS A 40 -8.79 -9.33 0.32
N PHE A 41 -7.53 -9.59 -0.01
CA PHE A 41 -6.36 -9.38 0.84
C PHE A 41 -5.47 -8.23 0.30
N GLY A 42 -6.04 -7.32 -0.48
CA GLY A 42 -5.36 -6.13 -0.99
C GLY A 42 -5.29 -5.00 0.04
N GLU A 43 -4.54 -3.95 -0.28
CA GLU A 43 -4.26 -2.84 0.65
C GLU A 43 -5.53 -2.06 1.04
N MET A 44 -6.58 -2.05 0.20
CA MET A 44 -7.89 -1.52 0.58
C MET A 44 -8.51 -2.29 1.75
N SER A 45 -8.29 -3.60 1.81
CA SER A 45 -8.81 -4.45 2.89
C SER A 45 -8.01 -4.26 4.17
N THR A 46 -6.67 -4.27 4.12
CA THR A 46 -5.81 -4.04 5.29
C THR A 46 -6.09 -2.68 5.90
N LEU A 47 -6.03 -1.62 5.09
CA LEU A 47 -6.33 -0.25 5.51
C LEU A 47 -7.69 -0.15 6.23
N ASN A 48 -8.77 -0.61 5.58
CA ASN A 48 -10.11 -0.40 6.12
C ASN A 48 -10.39 -1.26 7.35
N ASN A 49 -9.85 -2.48 7.45
CA ASN A 49 -9.95 -3.29 8.66
C ASN A 49 -9.33 -2.56 9.86
N TYR A 50 -8.09 -2.11 9.73
CA TYR A 50 -7.37 -1.47 10.85
C TYR A 50 -7.95 -0.09 11.17
N MET A 51 -8.38 0.66 10.17
CA MET A 51 -9.01 1.97 10.34
C MET A 51 -10.31 1.84 11.16
N TYR A 52 -11.24 0.96 10.79
CA TYR A 52 -12.47 0.77 11.53
C TYR A 52 -12.26 0.16 12.91
N GLN A 53 -11.30 -0.75 13.07
CA GLN A 53 -10.91 -1.26 14.38
C GLN A 53 -10.35 -0.15 15.27
N SER A 54 -9.56 0.78 14.74
CA SER A 54 -9.05 1.93 15.48
C SER A 54 -10.17 2.89 15.91
N PHE A 55 -11.17 3.14 15.04
CA PHE A 55 -12.33 3.96 15.37
C PHE A 55 -13.20 3.32 16.45
N ASN A 56 -13.39 2.02 16.38
CA ASN A 56 -14.25 1.24 17.27
C ASN A 56 -13.50 0.68 18.49
N PHE A 57 -12.23 1.07 18.70
CA PHE A 57 -11.35 0.50 19.73
C PHE A 57 -11.89 0.75 21.13
N ARG A 58 -12.09 -0.33 21.89
CA ARG A 58 -12.63 -0.28 23.27
C ARG A 58 -11.50 -0.23 24.29
N GLY A 59 -11.65 0.64 25.29
CA GLY A 59 -10.67 0.78 26.36
C GLY A 59 -9.36 1.45 25.94
N LYS A 60 -9.38 2.32 24.93
CA LYS A 60 -8.22 3.01 24.34
C LYS A 60 -7.20 3.51 25.38
N LYS A 61 -7.66 4.14 26.47
CA LYS A 61 -6.75 4.67 27.52
C LYS A 61 -6.02 3.56 28.29
N LYS A 62 -6.68 2.43 28.54
CA LYS A 62 -6.12 1.31 29.30
C LYS A 62 -5.24 0.41 28.44
N LEU A 63 -5.56 0.30 27.17
CA LEU A 63 -4.92 -0.57 26.19
C LEU A 63 -4.17 0.23 25.12
N LYS A 64 -3.63 1.39 25.52
CA LYS A 64 -3.02 2.36 24.61
C LYS A 64 -1.97 1.76 23.69
N PRO A 65 -1.04 0.88 24.10
CA PRO A 65 -0.05 0.30 23.19
C PRO A 65 -0.68 -0.46 22.00
N PHE A 66 -1.77 -1.17 22.25
CA PHE A 66 -2.47 -1.91 21.17
C PHE A 66 -3.23 -0.96 20.25
N TYR A 67 -3.86 0.08 20.82
CA TYR A 67 -4.49 1.13 20.02
C TYR A 67 -3.46 1.83 19.12
N ASP A 68 -2.34 2.22 19.70
CA ASP A 68 -1.26 2.91 19.00
C ASP A 68 -0.72 2.04 17.86
N LEU A 69 -0.56 0.73 18.08
CA LEU A 69 -0.11 -0.21 17.06
C LEU A 69 -1.09 -0.25 15.88
N VAL A 70 -2.39 -0.50 16.14
CA VAL A 70 -3.39 -0.60 15.09
C VAL A 70 -3.54 0.72 14.34
N ALA A 71 -3.57 1.85 15.04
CA ALA A 71 -3.73 3.17 14.43
C ALA A 71 -2.49 3.59 13.62
N SER A 72 -1.29 3.24 14.07
CA SER A 72 -0.06 3.52 13.34
C SER A 72 0.05 2.68 12.06
N ILE A 73 -0.24 1.37 12.15
CA ILE A 73 -0.28 0.52 10.94
C ILE A 73 -1.37 1.01 9.98
N THR A 74 -2.53 1.49 10.47
CA THR A 74 -3.54 2.14 9.61
C THR A 74 -2.96 3.29 8.78
N ALA A 75 -2.16 4.14 9.41
CA ALA A 75 -1.53 5.27 8.70
C ALA A 75 -0.52 4.79 7.64
N GLU A 76 0.20 3.71 7.91
CA GLU A 76 1.11 3.08 6.96
C GLU A 76 0.35 2.48 5.77
N GLU A 77 -0.74 1.75 6.02
CA GLU A 77 -1.57 1.13 4.98
C GLU A 77 -2.19 2.16 4.02
N PHE A 78 -2.45 3.38 4.49
CA PHE A 78 -2.87 4.46 3.61
C PHE A 78 -1.79 4.77 2.55
N GLY A 79 -0.53 4.80 2.97
CA GLY A 79 0.61 4.96 2.06
C GLY A 79 0.78 3.77 1.11
N HIS A 80 0.46 2.55 1.55
CA HIS A 80 0.49 1.36 0.70
C HIS A 80 -0.59 1.41 -0.39
N VAL A 81 -1.81 1.82 -0.06
CA VAL A 81 -2.88 2.05 -1.07
C VAL A 81 -2.42 3.06 -2.13
N GLU A 82 -1.82 4.18 -1.70
CA GLU A 82 -1.32 5.19 -2.61
C GLU A 82 -0.17 4.66 -3.49
N LEU A 83 0.74 3.89 -2.90
CA LEU A 83 1.86 3.28 -3.62
C LEU A 83 1.39 2.29 -4.69
N VAL A 84 0.47 1.37 -4.34
CA VAL A 84 -0.07 0.38 -5.30
C VAL A 84 -0.84 1.08 -6.42
N ALA A 85 -1.69 2.07 -6.08
CA ALA A 85 -2.46 2.83 -7.07
C ALA A 85 -1.55 3.55 -8.08
N ASN A 86 -0.48 4.22 -7.61
CA ASN A 86 0.49 4.86 -8.49
C ASN A 86 1.27 3.87 -9.34
N THR A 87 1.61 2.70 -8.80
CA THR A 87 2.25 1.63 -9.58
C THR A 87 1.35 1.15 -10.73
N ILE A 88 0.06 0.93 -10.47
CA ILE A 88 -0.90 0.56 -11.52
C ILE A 88 -0.97 1.63 -12.60
N ASN A 89 -1.03 2.91 -12.20
CA ASN A 89 -1.08 4.03 -13.14
C ASN A 89 0.17 4.07 -14.03
N LEU A 90 1.36 3.90 -13.45
CA LEU A 90 2.62 3.85 -14.20
C LEU A 90 2.69 2.67 -15.16
N LEU A 91 2.25 1.48 -14.72
CA LEU A 91 2.24 0.27 -15.55
C LEU A 91 1.28 0.38 -16.74
N ASN A 92 0.25 1.20 -16.64
CA ASN A 92 -0.65 1.50 -17.76
C ASN A 92 -0.14 2.63 -18.67
N LYS A 93 0.98 3.29 -18.31
CA LYS A 93 1.57 4.35 -19.11
C LYS A 93 1.87 3.83 -20.53
N SER A 94 1.61 4.66 -21.54
CA SER A 94 1.87 4.37 -22.95
C SER A 94 1.15 3.17 -23.57
N SER A 95 0.32 2.44 -22.84
CA SER A 95 -0.45 1.33 -23.44
C SER A 95 -1.42 1.78 -24.54
N SER A 96 -1.69 3.09 -24.61
CA SER A 96 -2.56 3.73 -25.61
C SER A 96 -1.83 4.58 -26.65
N PHE A 97 -0.53 4.92 -26.43
CA PHE A 97 0.15 5.95 -27.22
C PHE A 97 0.96 5.43 -28.41
N THR A 98 1.12 4.13 -28.57
CA THR A 98 2.04 3.55 -29.56
C THR A 98 1.38 3.08 -30.85
N ALA A 99 0.09 3.38 -31.06
CA ALA A 99 -0.57 3.03 -32.31
C ALA A 99 -0.05 3.90 -33.46
N PRO A 100 0.32 3.31 -34.61
CA PRO A 100 0.57 4.08 -35.83
C PRO A 100 -0.61 4.98 -36.17
N PRO A 101 -0.38 6.13 -36.87
CA PRO A 101 -1.43 7.11 -37.17
C PRO A 101 -2.65 6.59 -37.98
N ASP A 102 -2.51 5.45 -38.61
CA ASP A 102 -3.54 4.78 -39.39
C ASP A 102 -4.36 3.75 -38.60
N LEU A 103 -4.04 3.55 -37.31
CA LEU A 103 -4.75 2.64 -36.43
C LEU A 103 -5.50 3.41 -35.33
N THR A 104 -6.52 2.75 -34.78
CA THR A 104 -7.21 3.35 -33.60
C THR A 104 -6.26 3.49 -32.42
N PRO A 105 -6.33 4.58 -31.63
CA PRO A 105 -5.42 4.83 -30.50
C PRO A 105 -5.39 3.70 -29.48
N LEU A 106 -6.44 2.89 -29.44
CA LEU A 106 -6.69 1.89 -28.38
C LEU A 106 -6.48 0.45 -28.86
N GLN A 107 -5.82 0.26 -30.00
CA GLN A 107 -5.67 -1.08 -30.60
C GLN A 107 -4.98 -2.08 -29.65
N ASN A 108 -4.05 -1.62 -28.82
CA ASN A 108 -3.35 -2.46 -27.83
C ASN A 108 -4.28 -2.95 -26.71
N GLY A 109 -5.44 -2.34 -26.54
CA GLY A 109 -6.43 -2.74 -25.52
C GLY A 109 -6.97 -4.15 -25.72
N LYS A 110 -6.98 -4.66 -26.95
CA LYS A 110 -7.47 -6.01 -27.28
C LYS A 110 -6.68 -7.15 -26.61
N ASP A 111 -5.42 -6.90 -26.25
CA ASP A 111 -4.52 -7.89 -25.68
C ASP A 111 -4.45 -7.81 -24.13
N MET A 112 -5.23 -6.91 -23.53
CA MET A 112 -5.29 -6.77 -22.06
C MET A 112 -6.03 -7.94 -21.42
N ARG A 113 -5.46 -8.52 -20.36
CA ARG A 113 -6.10 -9.59 -19.58
C ARG A 113 -7.33 -9.11 -18.81
N SER A 114 -7.30 -7.87 -18.30
CA SER A 114 -8.42 -7.25 -17.62
C SER A 114 -8.96 -6.08 -18.42
N THR A 115 -10.21 -6.16 -18.82
CA THR A 115 -10.91 -5.09 -19.53
C THR A 115 -11.44 -4.00 -18.61
N ALA A 116 -11.56 -4.28 -17.30
CA ALA A 116 -12.14 -3.35 -16.34
C ALA A 116 -11.33 -2.04 -16.26
N ALA A 117 -10.02 -2.12 -16.11
CA ALA A 117 -9.14 -0.95 -16.06
C ALA A 117 -9.18 -0.14 -17.35
N PHE A 118 -9.28 -0.82 -18.51
CA PHE A 118 -9.32 -0.16 -19.80
C PHE A 118 -10.66 0.53 -20.06
N ILE A 119 -11.78 -0.16 -19.80
CA ILE A 119 -13.12 0.36 -20.13
C ILE A 119 -13.61 1.36 -19.07
N ALA A 120 -13.40 1.07 -17.80
CA ALA A 120 -14.05 1.80 -16.70
C ALA A 120 -13.20 2.95 -16.13
N SER A 121 -11.87 2.89 -16.21
CA SER A 121 -10.97 3.84 -15.55
C SER A 121 -10.04 4.60 -16.48
N ALA A 122 -10.19 4.46 -17.79
CA ALA A 122 -9.26 5.07 -18.76
C ALA A 122 -7.79 4.75 -18.38
N GLN A 123 -7.49 3.49 -18.11
CA GLN A 123 -6.15 2.98 -17.78
C GLN A 123 -5.55 3.49 -16.48
N THR A 124 -6.38 3.83 -15.51
CA THR A 124 -5.94 4.18 -14.16
C THR A 124 -6.36 3.12 -13.13
N SER A 125 -5.82 3.22 -11.93
CA SER A 125 -6.17 2.33 -10.83
C SER A 125 -7.64 2.46 -10.43
N LEU A 126 -8.25 1.35 -10.03
CA LEU A 126 -9.61 1.27 -9.51
C LEU A 126 -9.64 0.54 -8.16
N ALA A 127 -10.68 0.78 -7.38
CA ALA A 127 -10.96 0.00 -6.16
C ALA A 127 -11.61 -1.35 -6.53
N VAL A 128 -10.93 -2.17 -7.35
CA VAL A 128 -11.36 -3.49 -7.81
C VAL A 128 -10.23 -4.51 -7.69
N ASP A 129 -10.55 -5.79 -7.72
CA ASP A 129 -9.57 -6.87 -7.82
C ASP A 129 -9.01 -7.04 -9.26
N SER A 130 -8.15 -8.02 -9.47
CA SER A 130 -7.54 -8.33 -10.78
C SER A 130 -8.56 -8.75 -11.85
N MET A 131 -9.75 -9.17 -11.46
CA MET A 131 -10.84 -9.57 -12.35
C MET A 131 -11.86 -8.44 -12.58
N GLY A 132 -11.65 -7.27 -11.98
CA GLY A 132 -12.55 -6.14 -12.06
C GLY A 132 -13.73 -6.20 -11.07
N THR A 133 -13.71 -7.10 -10.09
CA THR A 133 -14.75 -7.16 -9.06
C THR A 133 -14.57 -6.00 -8.09
N PRO A 134 -15.59 -5.15 -7.86
CA PRO A 134 -15.48 -4.02 -6.96
C PRO A 134 -15.16 -4.43 -5.52
N TRP A 135 -14.21 -3.75 -4.89
CA TRP A 135 -13.98 -3.87 -3.47
C TRP A 135 -15.22 -3.41 -2.68
N THR A 136 -15.55 -4.10 -1.61
CA THR A 136 -16.72 -3.77 -0.79
C THR A 136 -16.39 -3.75 0.70
N GLY A 137 -17.15 -2.98 1.48
CA GLY A 137 -17.07 -2.95 2.93
C GLY A 137 -17.38 -4.30 3.61
N ALA A 138 -17.91 -5.29 2.89
CA ALA A 138 -18.09 -6.65 3.38
C ALA A 138 -16.76 -7.35 3.73
N ASN A 139 -15.65 -6.84 3.24
CA ASN A 139 -14.32 -7.32 3.59
C ASN A 139 -13.81 -6.79 4.95
N VAL A 140 -14.56 -5.89 5.60
CA VAL A 140 -14.14 -5.27 6.88
C VAL A 140 -14.66 -6.09 8.05
N PHE A 141 -13.75 -6.47 8.94
CA PHE A 141 -14.05 -7.11 10.22
C PHE A 141 -13.63 -6.19 11.37
N THR A 142 -14.55 -5.88 12.25
CA THR A 142 -14.32 -5.16 13.50
C THR A 142 -15.29 -5.67 14.55
N SER A 143 -14.76 -6.33 15.58
CA SER A 143 -15.57 -6.98 16.61
C SER A 143 -15.71 -6.14 17.89
N GLY A 144 -14.80 -5.18 18.09
CA GLY A 144 -14.64 -4.47 19.35
C GLY A 144 -14.03 -5.34 20.46
N ASN A 145 -13.56 -6.56 20.12
CA ASN A 145 -12.81 -7.44 21.00
C ASN A 145 -11.34 -7.42 20.56
N LEU A 146 -10.44 -6.99 21.43
CA LEU A 146 -9.02 -6.84 21.10
C LEU A 146 -8.41 -8.11 20.51
N VAL A 147 -8.64 -9.27 21.16
CA VAL A 147 -7.98 -10.52 20.74
C VAL A 147 -8.51 -10.99 19.39
N LEU A 148 -9.84 -10.89 19.17
CA LEU A 148 -10.45 -11.28 17.88
C LEU A 148 -9.95 -10.36 16.75
N ASP A 149 -9.89 -9.06 17.00
CA ASP A 149 -9.42 -8.09 15.99
C ASP A 149 -7.93 -8.32 15.67
N LEU A 150 -7.09 -8.56 16.67
CA LEU A 150 -5.66 -8.88 16.47
C LEU A 150 -5.45 -10.21 15.71
N LEU A 151 -6.22 -11.26 16.02
CA LEU A 151 -6.17 -12.55 15.32
C LEU A 151 -6.60 -12.38 13.85
N HIS A 152 -7.65 -11.60 13.61
CA HIS A 152 -8.08 -11.28 12.25
C HIS A 152 -6.99 -10.56 11.48
N ASN A 153 -6.36 -9.55 12.07
CA ASN A 153 -5.30 -8.77 11.44
C ASN A 153 -4.06 -9.63 11.11
N PHE A 154 -3.66 -10.48 12.05
CA PHE A 154 -2.57 -11.44 11.83
C PHE A 154 -2.87 -12.37 10.64
N PHE A 155 -4.07 -12.93 10.57
CA PHE A 155 -4.50 -13.78 9.46
C PHE A 155 -4.56 -12.99 8.14
N LEU A 156 -5.10 -11.78 8.16
CA LEU A 156 -5.23 -10.90 7.00
C LEU A 156 -3.85 -10.58 6.40
N GLU A 157 -2.87 -10.23 7.24
CA GLU A 157 -1.49 -9.96 6.79
C GLU A 157 -0.80 -11.20 6.21
N CYS A 158 -1.01 -12.38 6.82
CA CYS A 158 -0.49 -13.63 6.25
C CYS A 158 -1.07 -13.90 4.85
N GLY A 159 -2.37 -13.66 4.67
CA GLY A 159 -3.05 -13.77 3.38
C GLY A 159 -2.56 -12.75 2.37
N ALA A 160 -2.47 -11.48 2.77
CA ALA A 160 -1.97 -10.39 1.94
C ALA A 160 -0.53 -10.66 1.44
N ARG A 161 0.34 -11.13 2.35
CA ARG A 161 1.70 -11.52 1.99
C ARG A 161 1.72 -12.65 0.95
N THR A 162 0.88 -13.67 1.10
CA THR A 162 0.76 -14.77 0.13
C THR A 162 0.33 -14.26 -1.25
N HIS A 163 -0.61 -13.32 -1.30
CA HIS A 163 -1.03 -12.69 -2.56
C HIS A 163 0.11 -11.89 -3.19
N LYS A 164 0.83 -11.10 -2.40
CA LYS A 164 2.01 -10.34 -2.86
C LYS A 164 3.07 -11.25 -3.50
N MET A 165 3.38 -12.38 -2.89
CA MET A 165 4.30 -13.37 -3.46
C MET A 165 3.81 -13.90 -4.81
N ARG A 166 2.53 -14.24 -4.93
CA ARG A 166 1.95 -14.75 -6.18
C ARG A 166 1.95 -13.69 -7.29
N VAL A 167 1.61 -12.45 -6.97
CA VAL A 167 1.64 -11.35 -7.94
C VAL A 167 3.07 -11.03 -8.36
N TYR A 168 4.04 -11.12 -7.44
CA TYR A 168 5.46 -10.97 -7.78
C TYR A 168 5.91 -11.95 -8.87
N GLU A 169 5.46 -13.20 -8.81
CA GLU A 169 5.77 -14.23 -9.83
C GLU A 169 4.99 -14.05 -11.14
N MET A 170 3.96 -13.20 -11.18
CA MET A 170 3.16 -12.95 -12.38
C MET A 170 3.72 -11.88 -13.29
N THR A 171 4.76 -11.16 -12.88
CA THR A 171 5.36 -10.06 -13.65
C THR A 171 6.86 -10.00 -13.47
N ASP A 172 7.55 -9.63 -14.55
CA ASP A 172 8.99 -9.29 -14.51
C ASP A 172 9.23 -7.78 -14.56
N HIS A 173 8.16 -6.97 -14.58
CA HIS A 173 8.29 -5.53 -14.70
C HIS A 173 8.98 -4.92 -13.47
N PRO A 174 10.10 -4.17 -13.63
CA PRO A 174 10.90 -3.68 -12.52
C PRO A 174 10.10 -2.83 -11.52
N THR A 175 9.24 -1.92 -12.01
CA THR A 175 8.43 -1.04 -11.15
C THR A 175 7.42 -1.82 -10.30
N ALA A 176 6.80 -2.87 -10.88
CA ALA A 176 5.90 -3.75 -10.14
C ALA A 176 6.66 -4.53 -9.07
N ARG A 177 7.80 -5.16 -9.44
CA ARG A 177 8.64 -5.92 -8.50
C ARG A 177 9.24 -5.05 -7.40
N GLU A 178 9.61 -3.83 -7.72
CA GLU A 178 10.09 -2.85 -6.74
C GLU A 178 9.05 -2.57 -5.66
N MET A 179 7.84 -2.21 -6.07
CA MET A 179 6.71 -1.97 -5.17
C MET A 179 6.38 -3.20 -4.35
N ILE A 180 6.25 -4.37 -4.97
CA ILE A 180 5.90 -5.61 -4.28
C ILE A 180 7.03 -6.03 -3.32
N GLY A 181 8.29 -5.87 -3.69
CA GLY A 181 9.44 -6.15 -2.84
C GLY A 181 9.40 -5.35 -1.53
N TYR A 182 9.10 -4.07 -1.61
CA TYR A 182 8.88 -3.24 -0.43
C TYR A 182 7.70 -3.76 0.43
N LEU A 183 6.55 -4.00 -0.21
CA LEU A 183 5.35 -4.46 0.49
C LEU A 183 5.52 -5.87 1.11
N LEU A 184 6.37 -6.73 0.55
CA LEU A 184 6.71 -8.03 1.16
C LEU A 184 7.44 -7.84 2.49
N VAL A 185 8.38 -6.91 2.56
CA VAL A 185 9.11 -6.62 3.81
C VAL A 185 8.18 -5.99 4.83
N ARG A 186 7.38 -4.99 4.45
CA ARG A 186 6.44 -4.34 5.39
C ARG A 186 5.33 -5.30 5.85
N GLY A 187 4.77 -6.11 4.96
CA GLY A 187 3.80 -7.13 5.33
C GLY A 187 4.38 -8.16 6.31
N GLY A 188 5.65 -8.56 6.15
CA GLY A 188 6.37 -9.38 7.13
C GLY A 188 6.50 -8.71 8.50
N THR A 189 6.78 -7.41 8.51
CA THR A 189 6.83 -6.59 9.72
C THR A 189 5.48 -6.53 10.42
N HIS A 190 4.38 -6.32 9.68
CA HIS A 190 3.02 -6.30 10.24
C HIS A 190 2.58 -7.66 10.78
N VAL A 191 2.90 -8.76 10.08
CA VAL A 191 2.67 -10.13 10.60
C VAL A 191 3.33 -10.31 11.95
N LEU A 192 4.61 -9.94 12.08
CA LEU A 192 5.36 -10.05 13.33
C LEU A 192 4.78 -9.12 14.41
N ALA A 193 4.38 -7.90 14.04
CA ALA A 193 3.81 -6.92 14.97
C ALA A 193 2.50 -7.42 15.58
N TYR A 194 1.59 -7.96 14.76
CA TYR A 194 0.35 -8.54 15.26
C TYR A 194 0.58 -9.82 16.06
N ALA A 195 1.56 -10.66 15.69
CA ALA A 195 1.94 -11.83 16.49
C ALA A 195 2.43 -11.43 17.89
N ARG A 196 3.29 -10.39 17.99
CA ARG A 196 3.75 -9.83 19.27
C ARG A 196 2.62 -9.21 20.09
N ALA A 197 1.68 -8.56 19.44
CA ALA A 197 0.51 -8.01 20.10
C ALA A 197 -0.38 -9.12 20.69
N ILE A 198 -0.61 -10.21 19.96
CA ILE A 198 -1.38 -11.37 20.44
C ILE A 198 -0.65 -12.03 21.61
N GLU A 199 0.66 -12.24 21.50
CA GLU A 199 1.47 -12.80 22.59
C GLU A 199 1.37 -11.94 23.85
N MET A 200 1.46 -10.61 23.71
CA MET A 200 1.32 -9.69 24.86
C MET A 200 -0.10 -9.72 25.45
N ALA A 201 -1.11 -9.86 24.64
CA ALA A 201 -2.51 -9.87 25.10
C ALA A 201 -2.92 -11.20 25.75
N THR A 202 -2.36 -12.32 25.32
CA THR A 202 -2.83 -13.68 25.66
C THR A 202 -1.78 -14.57 26.31
N GLY A 203 -0.50 -14.23 26.20
CA GLY A 203 0.62 -15.10 26.54
C GLY A 203 0.91 -16.20 25.52
N VAL A 204 0.22 -16.23 24.39
CA VAL A 204 0.36 -17.27 23.34
C VAL A 204 1.16 -16.74 22.16
N ASP A 205 2.28 -17.36 21.86
CA ASP A 205 3.08 -17.08 20.67
C ASP A 205 2.46 -17.77 19.44
N VAL A 206 1.63 -17.03 18.70
CA VAL A 206 0.95 -17.55 17.52
C VAL A 206 1.88 -17.76 16.33
N SER A 207 3.09 -17.23 16.37
CA SER A 207 4.08 -17.47 15.32
C SER A 207 4.52 -18.95 15.26
N LYS A 208 4.30 -19.70 16.33
CA LYS A 208 4.58 -21.15 16.42
C LYS A 208 3.40 -22.03 16.00
N LEU A 209 2.19 -21.46 15.91
CA LEU A 209 0.98 -22.23 15.60
C LEU A 209 0.75 -22.39 14.09
N VAL A 210 1.25 -21.48 13.32
CA VAL A 210 1.02 -21.44 11.87
C VAL A 210 2.36 -21.57 11.19
N PRO A 211 2.51 -22.46 10.19
CA PRO A 211 3.61 -22.35 9.25
C PRO A 211 3.41 -21.03 8.50
N ILE A 212 3.82 -19.93 9.14
CA ILE A 212 3.83 -18.63 8.50
C ILE A 212 4.70 -18.78 7.26
N PRO A 213 4.22 -18.39 6.08
CA PRO A 213 5.04 -18.35 4.89
C PRO A 213 6.37 -17.69 5.25
N ASN A 214 7.46 -18.29 4.82
CA ASN A 214 8.81 -17.85 5.15
C ASN A 214 8.89 -16.32 5.18
N LEU A 215 9.14 -15.74 6.36
CA LEU A 215 9.21 -14.28 6.53
C LEU A 215 10.52 -13.70 5.99
N ASP A 216 11.48 -14.55 5.64
CA ASP A 216 12.71 -14.12 4.97
C ASP A 216 12.41 -13.71 3.54
N ASN A 217 12.42 -12.41 3.31
CA ASN A 217 12.15 -11.81 2.01
C ASN A 217 13.37 -11.81 1.07
N ARG A 218 14.57 -12.23 1.54
CA ARG A 218 15.80 -12.17 0.76
C ARG A 218 15.80 -13.10 -0.46
N VAL A 219 14.84 -14.03 -0.54
CA VAL A 219 14.61 -14.85 -1.74
C VAL A 219 14.03 -14.02 -2.90
N PHE A 220 13.41 -12.88 -2.61
CA PHE A 220 12.87 -11.95 -3.61
C PHE A 220 13.90 -10.84 -3.86
N ASP A 221 14.45 -10.79 -5.07
CA ASP A 221 15.57 -9.89 -5.39
C ASP A 221 15.29 -8.42 -5.04
N TYR A 222 14.10 -7.93 -5.36
CA TYR A 222 13.71 -6.55 -5.10
C TYR A 222 13.40 -6.26 -3.62
N ALA A 223 13.19 -7.29 -2.79
CA ALA A 223 12.96 -7.13 -1.36
C ALA A 223 14.27 -7.02 -0.55
N ARG A 224 15.39 -7.60 -1.05
CA ARG A 224 16.68 -7.67 -0.33
C ARG A 224 17.13 -6.33 0.19
N LYS A 225 17.10 -5.30 -0.66
CA LYS A 225 17.56 -3.97 -0.27
C LYS A 225 16.77 -3.38 0.89
N TYR A 226 15.48 -3.64 0.98
CA TYR A 226 14.65 -3.16 2.07
C TYR A 226 14.90 -3.93 3.37
N GLU A 227 15.19 -5.22 3.30
CA GLU A 227 15.69 -5.99 4.44
C GLU A 227 17.05 -5.45 4.92
N ASP A 228 17.98 -5.18 3.99
CA ASP A 228 19.30 -4.65 4.31
C ASP A 228 19.25 -3.21 4.86
N MET A 229 18.25 -2.43 4.50
CA MET A 229 17.94 -1.12 5.09
C MET A 229 17.27 -1.20 6.47
N GLY A 230 16.95 -2.40 6.96
CA GLY A 230 16.34 -2.62 8.26
C GLY A 230 14.82 -2.37 8.31
N TYR A 231 14.14 -2.26 7.16
CA TYR A 231 12.68 -2.03 7.13
C TYR A 231 11.87 -3.18 7.76
N GLY A 232 12.43 -4.38 7.87
CA GLY A 232 11.84 -5.52 8.59
C GLY A 232 11.90 -5.39 10.12
N ASN A 233 12.67 -4.45 10.65
CA ASN A 233 12.93 -4.30 12.08
C ASN A 233 12.31 -3.04 12.71
N VAL A 234 11.76 -2.14 11.88
CA VAL A 234 11.24 -0.83 12.31
C VAL A 234 9.72 -0.74 12.19
N LEU A 235 9.06 -0.18 13.19
CA LEU A 235 7.73 0.41 13.07
C LEU A 235 7.83 1.92 13.17
N PHE A 236 7.07 2.62 12.32
CA PHE A 236 7.02 4.08 12.30
C PHE A 236 5.80 4.59 13.04
N THR A 237 5.89 5.76 13.67
CA THR A 237 4.71 6.39 14.28
C THR A 237 3.88 7.19 13.29
N TRP A 238 4.39 7.43 12.07
CA TRP A 238 3.73 8.15 10.98
C TRP A 238 3.31 9.60 11.33
N ASN A 239 3.77 10.13 12.44
CA ASN A 239 3.56 11.52 12.84
C ASN A 239 4.75 12.03 13.67
N ASN A 240 4.86 13.36 13.77
CA ASN A 240 5.94 14.04 14.49
C ASN A 240 5.43 14.74 15.76
N VAL A 241 4.26 14.36 16.29
CA VAL A 241 3.63 14.98 17.45
C VAL A 241 3.65 14.08 18.69
N GLY A 242 4.36 12.96 18.61
CA GLY A 242 4.52 12.01 19.72
C GLY A 242 3.31 11.09 19.97
N ASP A 243 2.36 11.04 19.04
CA ASP A 243 1.31 10.02 19.04
C ASP A 243 1.88 8.66 18.67
N TYR A 244 1.19 7.60 19.08
CA TYR A 244 1.50 6.19 18.78
C TYR A 244 2.85 5.68 19.30
N LYS A 245 3.54 6.44 20.16
CA LYS A 245 4.85 6.06 20.68
C LYS A 245 4.83 4.84 21.61
N ASP A 246 3.69 4.53 22.23
CA ASP A 246 3.57 3.39 23.16
C ASP A 246 3.63 2.03 22.43
N ILE A 247 3.79 2.02 21.09
CA ILE A 247 4.07 0.82 20.29
C ILE A 247 5.35 0.12 20.76
N ASP A 248 6.33 0.85 21.30
CA ASP A 248 7.59 0.33 21.81
C ASP A 248 7.41 -0.68 22.95
N ARG A 249 6.26 -0.68 23.61
CA ARG A 249 5.91 -1.67 24.63
C ARG A 249 5.60 -3.04 24.05
N ILE A 250 5.14 -3.10 22.78
CA ILE A 250 4.86 -4.33 22.02
C ILE A 250 6.03 -4.65 21.09
N TRP A 251 6.49 -3.65 20.32
CA TRP A 251 7.54 -3.80 19.32
C TRP A 251 8.93 -3.65 19.97
N LYS A 252 9.41 -4.74 20.55
CA LYS A 252 10.69 -4.79 21.28
C LYS A 252 11.34 -6.16 21.20
N GLY A 253 12.60 -6.24 21.62
CA GLY A 253 13.39 -7.47 21.58
C GLY A 253 14.11 -7.59 20.24
N THR A 254 14.16 -8.78 19.67
CA THR A 254 14.86 -9.11 18.44
C THR A 254 13.90 -9.69 17.39
N ASN A 255 14.19 -9.44 16.15
CA ASN A 255 13.55 -10.08 15.02
C ASN A 255 13.97 -11.57 15.01
N PRO A 256 13.02 -12.51 15.01
CA PRO A 256 13.34 -13.94 15.09
C PRO A 256 14.09 -14.47 13.85
N LEU A 257 14.06 -13.74 12.74
CA LEU A 257 14.73 -14.16 11.49
C LEU A 257 16.15 -13.60 11.38
N SER A 258 16.30 -12.27 11.59
CA SER A 258 17.61 -11.61 11.45
C SER A 258 18.43 -11.58 12.73
N GLY A 259 17.80 -11.77 13.90
CA GLY A 259 18.42 -11.56 15.20
C GLY A 259 18.67 -10.09 15.56
N GLU A 260 18.31 -9.17 14.67
CA GLU A 260 18.49 -7.73 14.88
C GLU A 260 17.44 -7.14 15.82
N ARG A 261 17.78 -6.01 16.42
CA ARG A 261 16.91 -5.32 17.37
C ARG A 261 15.68 -4.74 16.67
N LEU A 262 14.49 -4.98 17.24
CA LEU A 262 13.26 -4.29 16.91
C LEU A 262 13.24 -2.90 17.54
N TYR A 263 12.80 -1.88 16.76
CA TYR A 263 12.73 -0.50 17.28
C TYR A 263 11.57 0.28 16.64
N VAL A 264 11.16 1.34 17.33
CA VAL A 264 10.16 2.30 16.83
C VAL A 264 10.88 3.57 16.42
N GLN A 265 10.55 4.08 15.24
CA GLN A 265 11.04 5.36 14.75
C GLN A 265 9.90 6.39 14.74
N GLU A 266 10.15 7.56 15.32
CA GLU A 266 9.22 8.68 15.27
C GLU A 266 9.14 9.24 13.84
N GLY A 267 7.92 9.58 13.40
CA GLY A 267 7.66 10.07 12.06
C GLY A 267 7.47 8.97 11.03
N SER A 268 7.70 9.31 9.77
CA SER A 268 7.65 8.43 8.61
C SER A 268 9.04 8.21 8.02
N PRO A 269 9.22 7.23 7.13
CA PRO A 269 10.42 7.17 6.28
C PRO A 269 10.51 8.40 5.38
N LYS A 270 11.64 8.56 4.68
CA LYS A 270 11.78 9.60 3.66
C LYS A 270 10.69 9.41 2.59
N GLY A 271 10.00 10.49 2.25
CA GLY A 271 9.03 10.50 1.16
C GLY A 271 9.66 10.83 -0.20
N TYR A 272 9.04 10.31 -1.25
CA TYR A 272 9.42 10.51 -2.65
C TYR A 272 8.27 11.14 -3.43
N ASP A 273 8.57 11.84 -4.52
CA ASP A 273 7.55 12.53 -5.30
C ASP A 273 6.58 11.52 -5.94
N ILE A 274 5.30 11.89 -5.97
CA ILE A 274 4.31 11.13 -6.72
C ILE A 274 4.58 11.36 -8.21
N PRO A 275 4.65 10.29 -9.01
CA PRO A 275 4.83 10.42 -10.44
C PRO A 275 3.73 11.27 -11.08
N ASN A 276 4.12 12.14 -11.99
CA ASN A 276 3.15 12.84 -12.82
C ASN A 276 2.60 11.88 -13.88
N LEU A 277 1.28 11.89 -14.06
CA LEU A 277 0.66 11.19 -15.19
C LEU A 277 0.56 12.16 -16.36
N ASP A 278 0.96 11.68 -17.53
CA ASP A 278 0.84 12.45 -18.77
C ASP A 278 -0.64 12.74 -19.08
N ASP A 279 -0.88 13.81 -19.84
CA ASP A 279 -2.21 14.16 -20.32
C ASP A 279 -2.79 12.99 -21.15
N MET A 280 -4.08 12.71 -20.91
CA MET A 280 -4.74 11.65 -21.63
C MET A 280 -5.09 12.10 -23.06
N PRO A 281 -5.05 11.17 -24.07
CA PRO A 281 -5.61 11.43 -25.38
C PRO A 281 -7.09 11.82 -25.29
N GLU A 282 -7.55 12.67 -26.20
CA GLU A 282 -8.93 13.19 -26.21
C GLU A 282 -9.98 12.08 -26.24
N GLU A 283 -9.67 10.96 -26.85
CA GLU A 283 -10.53 9.77 -26.91
C GLU A 283 -10.81 9.14 -25.54
N PHE A 284 -9.90 9.33 -24.57
CA PHE A 284 -10.07 8.87 -23.18
C PHE A 284 -10.65 9.93 -22.24
N ALA A 285 -10.49 11.20 -22.59
CA ALA A 285 -10.96 12.33 -21.79
C ALA A 285 -11.75 13.29 -22.68
N PRO A 286 -12.92 12.88 -23.21
CA PRO A 286 -13.69 13.71 -24.14
C PRO A 286 -14.02 15.06 -23.48
N GLY A 287 -13.76 16.12 -24.22
CA GLY A 287 -13.99 17.50 -23.78
C GLY A 287 -12.79 18.20 -23.10
N ILE A 288 -11.68 17.50 -22.85
CA ILE A 288 -10.43 18.10 -22.35
C ILE A 288 -9.25 17.59 -23.17
N GLY A 289 -9.14 18.06 -24.40
CA GLY A 289 -7.97 17.79 -25.25
C GLY A 289 -6.75 18.65 -24.87
N PRO A 290 -5.55 18.36 -25.41
CA PRO A 290 -4.31 19.07 -25.11
C PRO A 290 -4.41 20.61 -25.26
N GLU A 291 -5.14 21.08 -26.26
CA GLU A 291 -5.32 22.53 -26.48
C GLU A 291 -6.22 23.17 -25.42
N GLU A 292 -7.22 22.47 -24.91
CA GLU A 292 -8.04 22.96 -23.80
C GLU A 292 -7.26 22.98 -22.50
N PHE A 293 -6.41 21.97 -22.23
CA PHE A 293 -5.48 21.99 -21.09
C PHE A 293 -4.58 23.22 -21.11
N LYS A 294 -4.00 23.58 -22.28
CA LYS A 294 -3.19 24.80 -22.43
C LYS A 294 -3.98 26.06 -22.12
N LYS A 295 -5.24 26.14 -22.57
CA LYS A 295 -6.10 27.29 -22.27
C LYS A 295 -6.43 27.38 -20.79
N ILE A 296 -6.67 26.25 -20.12
CA ILE A 296 -6.90 26.21 -18.67
C ILE A 296 -5.64 26.65 -17.92
N ALA A 297 -4.48 26.10 -18.26
CA ALA A 297 -3.20 26.47 -17.66
C ALA A 297 -2.90 27.97 -17.83
N LYS A 298 -3.15 28.53 -19.01
CA LYS A 298 -3.01 29.95 -19.26
C LYS A 298 -3.94 30.79 -18.38
N ARG A 299 -5.22 30.43 -18.29
CA ARG A 299 -6.19 31.13 -17.38
C ARG A 299 -5.76 31.06 -15.91
N LEU A 300 -5.16 29.98 -15.45
CA LEU A 300 -4.63 29.88 -14.10
C LEU A 300 -3.45 30.83 -13.89
N GLN A 301 -2.54 30.93 -14.85
CA GLN A 301 -1.39 31.86 -14.78
C GLN A 301 -1.79 33.31 -14.80
N GLU A 302 -2.82 33.69 -15.57
CA GLU A 302 -3.32 35.07 -15.67
C GLU A 302 -4.05 35.55 -14.41
N ASN A 303 -4.48 34.61 -13.55
CA ASN A 303 -5.22 34.92 -12.31
C ASN A 303 -4.35 34.76 -11.04
N MET A 304 -3.05 34.50 -11.19
CA MET A 304 -2.05 34.52 -10.10
C MET A 304 -1.36 35.90 -10.04
#